data_22582e1710f8483d32266cf55cd67149
#
_entry.id   22582e1710f8483d32266cf55cd67149
#
_cell.length_a   1.000
_cell.length_b   1.000
_cell.length_c   1.000
_cell.angle_alpha   90.00
_cell.angle_beta   90.00
_cell.angle_gamma   90.00
#
_symmetry.space_group_name_H-M   'P 1'
#
loop_
_entity.id
_entity.type
_entity.pdbx_description
1 polymer ?
#
loop_
_entity_poly.entity_id
_entity_poly.type
_entity_poly.pdbx_seq_one_letter_code
_entity_poly.pdbx_strand_id
1 'polypeptide(L)'
;MIYTKTGDKGTTSLANGERVSKCDAHIEAYGTADELNSFFGWLRALLEQLPQDGMSAHAGQIATVQNKLFNLGAFLSFAPGEWLTEADVREVEQWIDAIQAELPPQHAFILPAGSEAIAAAHICRTVTRRLERQMVRLAENNLQNEGENATQKDDLMRAMRWVNRLSDYCFVLARKCTIIQKKSPIEWKK
;
A
#
# COMPACT_ATOMS: atom_id res chain seq x y z
N MET A 1 -23.84 1.58 -18.43
CA MET A 1 -23.12 0.54 -19.18
C MET A 1 -21.70 0.49 -18.63
N ILE A 2 -21.20 -0.67 -18.24
CA ILE A 2 -19.90 -0.80 -17.57
C ILE A 2 -18.70 -0.63 -18.53
N TYR A 3 -18.86 -0.98 -19.80
CA TYR A 3 -17.81 -0.86 -20.82
C TYR A 3 -18.14 0.26 -21.81
N THR A 4 -17.14 1.09 -22.10
CA THR A 4 -17.25 2.23 -23.03
C THR A 4 -16.56 1.98 -24.38
N LYS A 5 -15.77 0.89 -24.49
CA LYS A 5 -14.93 0.50 -25.65
C LYS A 5 -13.85 1.54 -26.05
N THR A 6 -13.73 2.63 -25.30
CA THR A 6 -12.75 3.70 -25.61
C THR A 6 -11.32 3.30 -25.34
N GLY A 7 -11.12 2.22 -24.56
CA GLY A 7 -9.80 1.69 -24.18
C GLY A 7 -9.29 0.53 -25.03
N ASP A 8 -10.06 0.05 -26.03
CA ASP A 8 -9.73 -1.18 -26.78
C ASP A 8 -8.48 -1.06 -27.63
N LYS A 9 -8.04 0.17 -27.93
CA LYS A 9 -6.81 0.47 -28.71
C LYS A 9 -5.58 0.69 -27.81
N GLY A 10 -5.58 0.27 -26.54
CA GLY A 10 -4.44 0.38 -25.63
C GLY A 10 -4.23 1.77 -25.03
N THR A 11 -5.23 2.66 -25.10
CA THR A 11 -5.19 3.98 -24.45
C THR A 11 -6.27 4.09 -23.38
N THR A 12 -6.06 4.99 -22.41
CA THR A 12 -7.01 5.31 -21.34
C THR A 12 -6.99 6.81 -21.06
N SER A 13 -7.90 7.30 -20.21
CA SER A 13 -7.88 8.70 -19.75
C SER A 13 -7.47 8.75 -18.29
N LEU A 14 -6.61 9.71 -17.94
CA LEU A 14 -6.38 10.15 -16.59
C LEU A 14 -7.56 10.98 -16.08
N ALA A 15 -7.63 11.23 -14.77
CA ALA A 15 -8.75 11.98 -14.18
C ALA A 15 -8.80 13.46 -14.62
N ASN A 16 -7.67 14.03 -15.06
CA ASN A 16 -7.60 15.36 -15.68
C ASN A 16 -8.12 15.39 -17.15
N GLY A 17 -8.54 14.23 -17.70
CA GLY A 17 -9.06 14.09 -19.06
C GLY A 17 -7.99 13.81 -20.12
N GLU A 18 -6.71 13.83 -19.77
CA GLU A 18 -5.61 13.51 -20.69
C GLU A 18 -5.69 12.05 -21.16
N ARG A 19 -5.45 11.82 -22.46
CA ARG A 19 -5.41 10.48 -23.07
C ARG A 19 -3.98 9.99 -23.12
N VAL A 20 -3.72 8.88 -22.42
CA VAL A 20 -2.38 8.27 -22.33
C VAL A 20 -2.41 6.81 -22.76
N SER A 21 -1.23 6.24 -22.99
CA SER A 21 -1.08 4.79 -23.14
C SER A 21 -1.43 4.06 -21.86
N LYS A 22 -2.00 2.86 -21.96
CA LYS A 22 -2.17 1.99 -20.78
C LYS A 22 -0.84 1.53 -20.17
N CYS A 23 0.29 1.71 -20.88
CA CYS A 23 1.64 1.48 -20.38
C CYS A 23 2.29 2.75 -19.80
N ASP A 24 1.55 3.83 -19.61
CA ASP A 24 2.04 5.05 -18.97
C ASP A 24 2.42 4.78 -17.51
N ALA A 25 3.46 5.46 -17.02
CA ALA A 25 3.98 5.24 -15.67
C ALA A 25 2.96 5.58 -14.56
N HIS A 26 2.09 6.58 -14.78
CA HIS A 26 1.01 6.90 -13.86
C HIS A 26 -0.05 5.79 -13.83
N ILE A 27 -0.40 5.24 -15.01
CA ILE A 27 -1.33 4.12 -15.12
C ILE A 27 -0.80 2.88 -14.40
N GLU A 28 0.50 2.56 -14.56
CA GLU A 28 1.18 1.48 -13.86
C GLU A 28 1.15 1.67 -12.34
N ALA A 29 1.44 2.88 -11.87
CA ALA A 29 1.48 3.17 -10.44
C ALA A 29 0.09 3.07 -9.80
N TYR A 30 -0.94 3.74 -10.36
CA TYR A 30 -2.27 3.64 -9.78
C TYR A 30 -2.91 2.26 -9.97
N GLY A 31 -2.59 1.55 -11.06
CA GLY A 31 -3.00 0.16 -11.26
C GLY A 31 -2.41 -0.78 -10.20
N THR A 32 -1.15 -0.57 -9.83
CA THR A 32 -0.53 -1.29 -8.72
C THR A 32 -1.14 -0.91 -7.36
N ALA A 33 -1.56 0.34 -7.17
CA ALA A 33 -2.29 0.76 -5.96
C ALA A 33 -3.66 0.05 -5.88
N ASP A 34 -4.36 -0.13 -6.99
CA ASP A 34 -5.62 -0.86 -7.05
C ASP A 34 -5.44 -2.36 -6.79
N GLU A 35 -4.40 -2.97 -7.38
CA GLU A 35 -4.01 -4.36 -7.06
C GLU A 35 -3.73 -4.53 -5.57
N LEU A 36 -2.93 -3.63 -4.99
CA LEU A 36 -2.62 -3.62 -3.56
C LEU A 36 -3.90 -3.50 -2.70
N ASN A 37 -4.82 -2.64 -3.10
CA ASN A 37 -6.09 -2.45 -2.42
C ASN A 37 -6.92 -3.75 -2.41
N SER A 38 -6.92 -4.50 -3.51
CA SER A 38 -7.58 -5.79 -3.60
C SER A 38 -6.94 -6.82 -2.66
N PHE A 39 -5.60 -6.87 -2.55
CA PHE A 39 -4.91 -7.72 -1.57
C PHE A 39 -5.19 -7.32 -0.13
N PHE A 40 -5.31 -6.03 0.18
CA PHE A 40 -5.75 -5.58 1.51
C PHE A 40 -7.19 -6.02 1.81
N GLY A 41 -8.09 -6.00 0.83
CA GLY A 41 -9.43 -6.55 0.99
C GLY A 41 -9.42 -8.04 1.36
N TRP A 42 -8.59 -8.83 0.69
CA TRP A 42 -8.40 -10.24 1.03
C TRP A 42 -7.78 -10.43 2.42
N LEU A 43 -6.72 -9.69 2.73
CA LEU A 43 -6.09 -9.72 4.06
C LEU A 43 -7.11 -9.40 5.16
N ARG A 44 -7.93 -8.35 4.97
CA ARG A 44 -8.98 -7.96 5.91
C ARG A 44 -9.95 -9.11 6.18
N ALA A 45 -10.45 -9.76 5.13
CA ALA A 45 -11.35 -10.90 5.25
C ALA A 45 -10.74 -12.06 6.04
N LEU A 46 -9.42 -12.30 5.89
CA LEU A 46 -8.69 -13.30 6.66
C LEU A 46 -8.52 -12.92 8.13
N LEU A 47 -8.27 -11.64 8.42
CA LEU A 47 -8.15 -11.15 9.81
C LEU A 47 -9.47 -11.22 10.57
N GLU A 48 -10.59 -10.97 9.89
CA GLU A 48 -11.93 -11.07 10.48
C GLU A 48 -12.29 -12.52 10.89
N GLN A 49 -11.60 -13.53 10.35
CA GLN A 49 -11.77 -14.94 10.72
C GLN A 49 -10.88 -15.37 11.89
N LEU A 50 -9.91 -14.56 12.30
CA LEU A 50 -9.04 -14.85 13.42
C LEU A 50 -9.76 -14.58 14.76
N PRO A 51 -9.28 -15.18 15.89
CA PRO A 51 -9.82 -14.87 17.20
C PRO A 51 -9.88 -13.36 17.46
N GLN A 52 -11.02 -12.87 17.90
CA GLN A 52 -11.37 -11.44 18.00
C GLN A 52 -10.46 -10.64 18.94
N ASP A 53 -9.78 -11.29 19.89
CA ASP A 53 -8.89 -10.65 20.85
C ASP A 53 -7.66 -10.04 20.15
N GLY A 54 -7.81 -8.81 19.67
CA GLY A 54 -6.75 -7.99 19.08
C GLY A 54 -6.75 -7.86 17.56
N MET A 55 -7.60 -8.58 16.78
CA MET A 55 -7.60 -8.49 15.32
C MET A 55 -8.67 -7.56 14.72
N SER A 56 -9.75 -7.28 15.41
CA SER A 56 -10.81 -6.38 14.94
C SER A 56 -10.31 -4.94 14.69
N ALA A 57 -9.43 -4.45 15.56
CA ALA A 57 -8.80 -3.14 15.36
C ALA A 57 -7.98 -3.08 14.08
N HIS A 58 -7.22 -4.14 13.77
CA HIS A 58 -6.41 -4.21 12.55
C HIS A 58 -7.26 -4.34 11.28
N ALA A 59 -8.41 -5.02 11.33
CA ALA A 59 -9.36 -5.03 10.22
C ALA A 59 -9.91 -3.62 9.95
N GLY A 60 -10.17 -2.83 11.00
CA GLY A 60 -10.54 -1.41 10.90
C GLY A 60 -9.43 -0.54 10.29
N GLN A 61 -8.18 -0.74 10.73
CA GLN A 61 -7.01 -0.07 10.16
C GLN A 61 -6.87 -0.36 8.65
N ILE A 62 -7.06 -1.62 8.24
CA ILE A 62 -7.03 -1.99 6.81
C ILE A 62 -8.13 -1.29 6.02
N ALA A 63 -9.33 -1.13 6.57
CA ALA A 63 -10.39 -0.37 5.91
C ALA A 63 -9.98 1.10 5.67
N THR A 64 -9.29 1.71 6.63
CA THR A 64 -8.70 3.05 6.47
C THR A 64 -7.62 3.04 5.36
N VAL A 65 -6.72 2.06 5.36
CA VAL A 65 -5.69 1.90 4.31
C VAL A 65 -6.34 1.78 2.92
N GLN A 66 -7.39 0.99 2.78
CA GLN A 66 -8.10 0.82 1.50
C GLN A 66 -8.68 2.15 0.98
N ASN A 67 -9.30 2.95 1.84
CA ASN A 67 -9.76 4.28 1.47
C ASN A 67 -8.60 5.20 1.05
N LYS A 68 -7.48 5.17 1.77
CA LYS A 68 -6.30 5.98 1.43
C LYS A 68 -5.61 5.50 0.15
N LEU A 69 -5.67 4.23 -0.20
CA LEU A 69 -5.20 3.73 -1.50
C LEU A 69 -6.06 4.24 -2.67
N PHE A 70 -7.38 4.41 -2.50
CA PHE A 70 -8.21 5.11 -3.47
C PHE A 70 -7.82 6.57 -3.60
N ASN A 71 -7.57 7.25 -2.50
CA ASN A 71 -7.07 8.64 -2.51
C ASN A 71 -5.72 8.74 -3.25
N LEU A 72 -4.80 7.80 -2.99
CA LEU A 72 -3.53 7.72 -3.71
C LEU A 72 -3.74 7.51 -5.21
N GLY A 73 -4.65 6.62 -5.61
CA GLY A 73 -4.99 6.41 -7.02
C GLY A 73 -5.56 7.67 -7.68
N ALA A 74 -6.41 8.42 -6.97
CA ALA A 74 -6.93 9.71 -7.43
C ALA A 74 -5.78 10.72 -7.62
N PHE A 75 -4.87 10.83 -6.66
CA PHE A 75 -3.67 11.67 -6.75
C PHE A 75 -2.81 11.30 -7.97
N LEU A 76 -2.46 10.02 -8.12
CA LEU A 76 -1.63 9.52 -9.21
C LEU A 76 -2.28 9.67 -10.60
N SER A 77 -3.61 9.80 -10.67
CA SER A 77 -4.37 10.07 -11.89
C SER A 77 -4.64 11.56 -12.15
N PHE A 78 -4.04 12.47 -11.35
CA PHE A 78 -4.23 13.92 -11.42
C PHE A 78 -5.66 14.39 -11.14
N ALA A 79 -6.43 13.67 -10.31
CA ALA A 79 -7.70 14.18 -9.82
C ALA A 79 -7.46 15.39 -8.91
N PRO A 80 -8.29 16.45 -9.01
CA PRO A 80 -8.15 17.61 -8.13
C PRO A 80 -8.53 17.27 -6.68
N GLY A 81 -7.76 17.74 -5.71
CA GLY A 81 -8.03 17.53 -4.29
C GLY A 81 -6.77 17.39 -3.44
N GLU A 82 -6.96 17.31 -2.13
CA GLU A 82 -5.93 16.93 -1.16
C GLU A 82 -6.19 15.48 -0.74
N TRP A 83 -5.24 14.58 -1.02
CA TRP A 83 -5.51 13.13 -0.95
C TRP A 83 -4.85 12.42 0.23
N LEU A 84 -3.62 12.82 0.58
CA LEU A 84 -2.85 12.28 1.71
C LEU A 84 -2.22 13.43 2.49
N THR A 85 -2.30 13.37 3.81
CA THR A 85 -1.81 14.39 4.74
C THR A 85 -0.66 13.86 5.59
N GLU A 86 0.06 14.74 6.28
CA GLU A 86 1.05 14.35 7.29
C GLU A 86 0.42 13.56 8.45
N ALA A 87 -0.88 13.79 8.73
CA ALA A 87 -1.59 13.02 9.74
C ALA A 87 -1.74 11.56 9.33
N ASP A 88 -1.96 11.28 8.04
CA ASP A 88 -2.06 9.91 7.53
C ASP A 88 -0.75 9.14 7.67
N VAL A 89 0.39 9.81 7.47
CA VAL A 89 1.72 9.21 7.69
C VAL A 89 1.91 8.87 9.16
N ARG A 90 1.64 9.84 10.06
CA ARG A 90 1.76 9.63 11.50
C ARG A 90 0.82 8.56 12.04
N GLU A 91 -0.37 8.43 11.48
CA GLU A 91 -1.32 7.40 11.88
C GLU A 91 -0.77 6.00 11.63
N VAL A 92 -0.18 5.75 10.45
CA VAL A 92 0.45 4.45 10.15
C VAL A 92 1.67 4.20 11.04
N GLU A 93 2.48 5.23 11.32
CA GLU A 93 3.62 5.13 12.25
C GLU A 93 3.14 4.74 13.66
N GLN A 94 2.06 5.34 14.16
CA GLN A 94 1.48 4.97 15.46
C GLN A 94 0.98 3.51 15.49
N TRP A 95 0.39 3.02 14.40
CA TRP A 95 -0.01 1.61 14.32
C TRP A 95 1.19 0.66 14.34
N ILE A 96 2.27 1.02 13.64
CA ILE A 96 3.52 0.24 13.64
C ILE A 96 4.08 0.19 15.06
N ASP A 97 4.22 1.33 15.72
CA ASP A 97 4.79 1.43 17.07
C ASP A 97 3.97 0.63 18.08
N ALA A 98 2.63 0.74 18.03
CA ALA A 98 1.72 0.01 18.90
C ALA A 98 1.87 -1.52 18.73
N ILE A 99 1.91 -1.99 17.48
CA ILE A 99 2.10 -3.43 17.21
C ILE A 99 3.49 -3.87 17.65
N GLN A 100 4.52 -3.08 17.33
CA GLN A 100 5.91 -3.43 17.62
C GLN A 100 6.19 -3.54 19.13
N ALA A 101 5.54 -2.71 19.94
CA ALA A 101 5.64 -2.77 21.40
C ALA A 101 5.19 -4.11 22.00
N GLU A 102 4.31 -4.83 21.29
CA GLU A 102 3.80 -6.14 21.73
C GLU A 102 4.57 -7.33 21.13
N LEU A 103 5.50 -7.06 20.20
CA LEU A 103 6.25 -8.10 19.51
C LEU A 103 7.57 -8.42 20.23
N PRO A 104 7.97 -9.69 20.31
CA PRO A 104 9.30 -10.04 20.79
C PRO A 104 10.39 -9.48 19.86
N PRO A 105 11.61 -9.24 20.35
CA PRO A 105 12.73 -8.87 19.50
C PRO A 105 12.93 -9.87 18.35
N GLN A 106 13.32 -9.36 17.18
CA GLN A 106 13.64 -10.20 16.03
C GLN A 106 15.16 -10.33 15.89
N HIS A 107 15.65 -11.55 15.87
CA HIS A 107 17.08 -11.85 15.80
C HIS A 107 17.51 -12.44 14.45
N ALA A 108 16.58 -12.88 13.62
CA ALA A 108 16.83 -13.50 12.32
C ALA A 108 15.85 -12.99 11.25
N PHE A 109 16.25 -13.12 9.98
CA PHE A 109 15.31 -12.93 8.89
C PHE A 109 14.28 -14.06 8.88
N ILE A 110 13.02 -13.69 8.63
CA ILE A 110 11.90 -14.64 8.54
C ILE A 110 11.46 -14.81 7.09
N LEU A 111 11.09 -16.03 6.73
CA LEU A 111 10.50 -16.32 5.45
C LEU A 111 9.04 -15.79 5.39
N PRO A 112 8.58 -15.32 4.23
CA PRO A 112 7.20 -14.87 4.05
C PRO A 112 6.24 -16.07 3.93
N ALA A 113 6.12 -16.84 5.01
CA ALA A 113 5.38 -18.09 5.07
C ALA A 113 4.63 -18.20 6.40
N GLY A 114 3.64 -19.11 6.47
CA GLY A 114 2.83 -19.36 7.67
C GLY A 114 1.39 -19.66 7.30
N SER A 115 0.43 -19.07 8.01
CA SER A 115 -0.98 -19.15 7.63
C SER A 115 -1.31 -18.24 6.45
N GLU A 116 -2.51 -18.38 5.89
CA GLU A 116 -3.00 -17.50 4.82
C GLU A 116 -2.95 -16.03 5.22
N ALA A 117 -3.36 -15.64 6.43
CA ALA A 117 -3.30 -14.27 6.90
C ALA A 117 -1.86 -13.74 6.98
N ILE A 118 -0.90 -14.55 7.45
CA ILE A 118 0.52 -14.20 7.48
C ILE A 118 1.06 -14.02 6.05
N ALA A 119 0.78 -14.98 5.16
CA ALA A 119 1.22 -14.91 3.77
C ALA A 119 0.60 -13.72 3.03
N ALA A 120 -0.71 -13.45 3.22
CA ALA A 120 -1.40 -12.30 2.65
C ALA A 120 -0.79 -10.97 3.10
N ALA A 121 -0.45 -10.82 4.39
CA ALA A 121 0.24 -9.64 4.89
C ALA A 121 1.61 -9.44 4.22
N HIS A 122 2.35 -10.52 3.98
CA HIS A 122 3.61 -10.44 3.23
C HIS A 122 3.41 -10.14 1.73
N ILE A 123 2.32 -10.61 1.10
CA ILE A 123 1.96 -10.22 -0.27
C ILE A 123 1.67 -8.72 -0.31
N CYS A 124 0.83 -8.19 0.59
CA CYS A 124 0.58 -6.76 0.72
C CYS A 124 1.91 -5.99 0.86
N ARG A 125 2.81 -6.43 1.73
CA ARG A 125 4.13 -5.82 1.92
C ARG A 125 4.93 -5.75 0.62
N THR A 126 5.01 -6.83 -0.13
CA THR A 126 5.83 -6.87 -1.36
C THR A 126 5.23 -6.07 -2.51
N VAL A 127 3.90 -6.05 -2.63
CA VAL A 127 3.19 -5.22 -3.62
C VAL A 127 3.30 -3.73 -3.25
N THR A 128 3.20 -3.38 -1.95
CA THR A 128 3.46 -2.02 -1.45
C THR A 128 4.86 -1.54 -1.86
N ARG A 129 5.88 -2.37 -1.69
CA ARG A 129 7.26 -2.06 -2.12
C ARG A 129 7.41 -1.95 -3.65
N ARG A 130 6.60 -2.67 -4.42
CA ARG A 130 6.53 -2.49 -5.88
C ARG A 130 5.94 -1.13 -6.24
N LEU A 131 4.84 -0.75 -5.61
CA LEU A 131 4.20 0.56 -5.77
C LEU A 131 5.17 1.69 -5.42
N GLU A 132 5.86 1.59 -4.29
CA GLU A 132 6.89 2.56 -3.87
C GLU A 132 7.94 2.79 -4.97
N ARG A 133 8.51 1.70 -5.53
CA ARG A 133 9.50 1.82 -6.63
C ARG A 133 8.95 2.47 -7.90
N GLN A 134 7.66 2.27 -8.20
CA GLN A 134 7.02 2.94 -9.34
C GLN A 134 6.86 4.43 -9.06
N MET A 135 6.46 4.81 -7.84
CA MET A 135 6.37 6.22 -7.44
C MET A 135 7.74 6.90 -7.42
N VAL A 136 8.81 6.20 -7.01
CA VAL A 136 10.19 6.71 -7.12
C VAL A 136 10.54 7.04 -8.58
N ARG A 137 10.22 6.15 -9.52
CA ARG A 137 10.43 6.41 -10.96
C ARG A 137 9.64 7.62 -11.46
N LEU A 138 8.40 7.80 -11.01
CA LEU A 138 7.63 9.00 -11.30
C LEU A 138 8.32 10.25 -10.78
N ALA A 139 8.80 10.24 -9.53
CA ALA A 139 9.51 11.36 -8.94
C ALA A 139 10.81 11.70 -9.69
N GLU A 140 11.57 10.69 -10.13
CA GLU A 140 12.80 10.87 -10.92
C GLU A 140 12.51 11.45 -12.30
N ASN A 141 11.44 10.99 -12.98
CA ASN A 141 11.03 11.52 -14.28
C ASN A 141 10.58 12.99 -14.18
N ASN A 142 9.88 13.33 -13.10
CA ASN A 142 9.36 14.66 -12.85
C ASN A 142 10.47 15.66 -12.51
N LEU A 143 11.56 15.21 -11.86
CA LEU A 143 12.75 16.03 -11.62
C LEU A 143 13.45 16.48 -12.93
N GLN A 144 13.23 15.78 -14.03
CA GLN A 144 13.78 16.11 -15.34
C GLN A 144 12.89 17.11 -16.13
N ASN A 145 11.66 17.33 -15.70
CA ASN A 145 10.70 18.23 -16.32
C ASN A 145 10.61 19.53 -15.51
N GLU A 146 11.13 20.65 -16.05
CA GLU A 146 11.20 21.97 -15.39
C GLU A 146 9.83 22.62 -15.09
N GLY A 147 8.71 21.92 -15.29
CA GLY A 147 7.34 22.47 -15.22
C GLY A 147 6.50 22.04 -14.01
N GLU A 148 6.97 21.19 -13.11
CA GLU A 148 6.16 20.76 -11.97
C GLU A 148 6.10 21.80 -10.83
N ASN A 149 4.88 22.01 -10.34
CA ASN A 149 4.61 22.85 -9.18
C ASN A 149 5.23 22.23 -7.90
N ALA A 150 5.91 23.03 -7.08
CA ALA A 150 6.52 22.61 -5.82
C ALA A 150 5.55 21.84 -4.91
N THR A 151 4.27 22.20 -4.91
CA THR A 151 3.21 21.53 -4.14
C THR A 151 3.01 20.08 -4.60
N GLN A 152 2.99 19.80 -5.90
CA GLN A 152 2.85 18.43 -6.41
C GLN A 152 4.03 17.55 -6.02
N LYS A 153 5.24 18.11 -6.01
CA LYS A 153 6.44 17.41 -5.56
C LYS A 153 6.38 17.07 -4.07
N ASP A 154 5.94 18.00 -3.22
CA ASP A 154 5.79 17.75 -1.79
C ASP A 154 4.71 16.71 -1.51
N ASP A 155 3.59 16.74 -2.24
CA ASP A 155 2.52 15.75 -2.14
C ASP A 155 2.99 14.35 -2.57
N LEU A 156 3.77 14.25 -3.65
CA LEU A 156 4.35 12.98 -4.10
C LEU A 156 5.34 12.42 -3.06
N MET A 157 6.19 13.27 -2.49
CA MET A 157 7.13 12.86 -1.43
C MET A 157 6.41 12.40 -0.16
N ARG A 158 5.30 13.05 0.20
CA ARG A 158 4.43 12.63 1.31
C ARG A 158 3.77 11.29 1.04
N ALA A 159 3.20 11.11 -0.15
CA ALA A 159 2.60 9.87 -0.60
C ALA A 159 3.61 8.71 -0.59
N MET A 160 4.84 8.94 -1.06
CA MET A 160 5.93 7.95 -1.02
C MET A 160 6.28 7.56 0.42
N ARG A 161 6.35 8.52 1.35
CA ARG A 161 6.58 8.23 2.78
C ARG A 161 5.47 7.36 3.35
N TRP A 162 4.20 7.69 3.05
CA TRP A 162 3.06 6.90 3.50
C TRP A 162 3.13 5.46 2.96
N VAL A 163 3.40 5.27 1.68
CA VAL A 163 3.54 3.94 1.06
C VAL A 163 4.72 3.17 1.68
N ASN A 164 5.85 3.83 1.95
CA ASN A 164 6.99 3.20 2.63
C ASN A 164 6.60 2.70 4.02
N ARG A 165 5.98 3.54 4.87
CA ARG A 165 5.45 3.13 6.19
C ARG A 165 4.43 2.01 6.10
N LEU A 166 3.58 2.01 5.07
CA LEU A 166 2.60 0.93 4.85
C LEU A 166 3.29 -0.43 4.66
N SER A 167 4.46 -0.48 4.01
CA SER A 167 5.23 -1.73 3.90
C SER A 167 5.72 -2.23 5.26
N ASP A 168 6.14 -1.34 6.15
CA ASP A 168 6.57 -1.69 7.51
C ASP A 168 5.38 -2.15 8.36
N TYR A 169 4.23 -1.47 8.23
CA TYR A 169 2.98 -1.91 8.84
C TYR A 169 2.60 -3.34 8.45
N CYS A 170 2.64 -3.68 7.16
CA CYS A 170 2.37 -5.05 6.70
C CYS A 170 3.33 -6.07 7.33
N PHE A 171 4.58 -5.71 7.53
CA PHE A 171 5.57 -6.59 8.14
C PHE A 171 5.28 -6.85 9.62
N VAL A 172 5.03 -5.81 10.41
CA VAL A 172 4.71 -5.98 11.83
C VAL A 172 3.36 -6.67 12.02
N LEU A 173 2.39 -6.42 11.14
CA LEU A 173 1.10 -7.10 11.14
C LEU A 173 1.25 -8.60 10.86
N ALA A 174 2.10 -9.01 9.91
CA ALA A 174 2.39 -10.42 9.66
C ALA A 174 2.96 -11.11 10.91
N ARG A 175 3.88 -10.44 11.62
CA ARG A 175 4.43 -10.91 12.89
C ARG A 175 3.36 -11.01 13.98
N LYS A 176 2.47 -10.02 14.07
CA LYS A 176 1.35 -10.03 15.01
C LYS A 176 0.42 -11.21 14.75
N CYS A 177 0.07 -11.46 13.48
CA CYS A 177 -0.71 -12.64 13.07
C CYS A 177 -0.04 -13.95 13.50
N THR A 178 1.29 -14.03 13.42
CA THR A 178 2.05 -15.22 13.85
C THR A 178 1.85 -15.50 15.34
N ILE A 179 1.95 -14.47 16.19
CA ILE A 179 1.78 -14.59 17.63
C ILE A 179 0.35 -14.98 18.00
N ILE A 180 -0.66 -14.28 17.45
CA ILE A 180 -2.08 -14.54 17.76
C ILE A 180 -2.47 -15.97 17.38
N GLN A 181 -1.93 -16.50 16.31
CA GLN A 181 -2.16 -17.87 15.89
C GLN A 181 -1.28 -18.89 16.62
N LYS A 182 -0.50 -18.44 17.61
CA LYS A 182 0.44 -19.29 18.39
C LYS A 182 1.39 -20.09 17.49
N LYS A 183 1.85 -19.47 16.39
CA LYS A 183 2.81 -20.07 15.46
C LYS A 183 4.21 -19.51 15.73
N SER A 184 5.22 -20.26 15.32
CA SER A 184 6.60 -19.78 15.28
C SER A 184 6.92 -19.24 13.89
N PRO A 185 7.66 -18.12 13.78
CA PRO A 185 8.16 -17.66 12.49
C PRO A 185 9.11 -18.70 11.88
N ILE A 186 9.09 -18.84 10.57
CA ILE A 186 10.04 -19.69 9.85
C ILE A 186 11.27 -18.82 9.57
N GLU A 187 12.36 -19.13 10.25
CA GLU A 187 13.61 -18.40 10.06
C GLU A 187 14.32 -18.78 8.77
N TRP A 188 14.95 -17.80 8.13
CA TRP A 188 15.84 -18.05 7.02
C TRP A 188 17.12 -18.70 7.52
N LYS A 189 17.47 -19.84 6.92
CA LYS A 189 18.73 -20.57 7.18
C LYS A 189 19.69 -20.31 6.02
N LYS A 190 20.91 -19.91 6.36
CA LYS A 190 22.01 -19.83 5.38
C LYS A 190 22.49 -21.21 5.01
#